data_c8ff82d168420d4f435378ccee8c1fcc
#
_entry.id   c8ff82d168420d4f435378ccee8c1fcc
#
_cell.length_a   1.000
_cell.length_b   1.000
_cell.length_c   1.000
_cell.angle_alpha   90.00
_cell.angle_beta   90.00
_cell.angle_gamma   90.00
#
_symmetry.space_group_name_H-M   'P 1'
#
loop_
_entity.id
_entity.type
_entity.pdbx_description
1 polymer ?
#
loop_
_entity_poly.entity_id
_entity_poly.type
_entity_poly.pdbx_seq_one_letter_code
_entity_poly.pdbx_strand_id
1 'polypeptide(L)'
;MNNEQHNQLALVQKSAPEAIIIKKTGWKEINLHQHSHSQHQIIYTLSGTLHIQIESTSYFIPEKHVAWIPAYVEHELSSRNRQVSLVVYYIGLPDMDAAGNVFSIYAMNAVIAENLKYIGSKGPEIRYEESPALYDFTQSFFRLLPSMSPSSGILLKTLLIPNDSRLHAVLDYMMEHLHENLRIERVAKDCGFSVRNLSRLLHASGIRFSDYLNHQRIMRASSFLLMVAARYNR
;
A
#
# COMPACT_ATOMS: atom_id res chain seq x y z
N MET A 1 -14.71 -9.80 -13.61
CA MET A 1 -13.24 -9.93 -13.71
C MET A 1 -12.84 -9.83 -15.17
N ASN A 2 -11.92 -8.94 -15.50
CA ASN A 2 -11.41 -8.77 -16.86
C ASN A 2 -10.48 -9.96 -17.19
N ASN A 3 -10.47 -10.47 -18.44
CA ASN A 3 -9.64 -11.61 -18.88
C ASN A 3 -8.14 -11.44 -18.52
N GLU A 4 -7.66 -10.22 -18.49
CA GLU A 4 -6.29 -9.87 -18.12
C GLU A 4 -5.99 -10.15 -16.64
N GLN A 5 -6.96 -10.01 -15.76
CA GLN A 5 -6.85 -10.24 -14.33
C GLN A 5 -6.84 -11.74 -13.99
N HIS A 6 -7.61 -12.55 -14.74
CA HIS A 6 -7.56 -14.02 -14.65
C HIS A 6 -6.20 -14.56 -15.09
N ASN A 7 -5.64 -14.03 -16.19
CA ASN A 7 -4.33 -14.40 -16.68
C ASN A 7 -3.21 -14.02 -15.69
N GLN A 8 -3.44 -13.01 -14.88
CA GLN A 8 -2.45 -12.54 -13.92
C GLN A 8 -2.30 -13.45 -12.70
N LEU A 9 -3.43 -13.89 -12.13
CA LEU A 9 -3.44 -14.87 -11.04
C LEU A 9 -2.95 -16.23 -11.52
N ALA A 10 -3.30 -16.62 -12.76
CA ALA A 10 -2.84 -17.86 -13.37
C ALA A 10 -1.32 -17.87 -13.62
N LEU A 11 -0.69 -16.74 -13.90
CA LEU A 11 0.77 -16.63 -14.03
C LEU A 11 1.47 -16.87 -12.70
N VAL A 12 1.00 -16.26 -11.62
CA VAL A 12 1.57 -16.44 -10.28
C VAL A 12 1.38 -17.89 -9.79
N GLN A 13 0.23 -18.49 -10.06
CA GLN A 13 -0.06 -19.89 -9.70
C GLN A 13 0.70 -20.90 -10.53
N LYS A 14 1.09 -20.58 -11.77
CA LYS A 14 1.84 -21.46 -12.68
C LYS A 14 3.35 -21.27 -12.59
N SER A 15 3.82 -20.20 -11.98
CA SER A 15 5.26 -19.96 -11.79
C SER A 15 5.82 -20.96 -10.77
N ALA A 16 7.09 -21.35 -10.95
CA ALA A 16 7.78 -22.15 -9.96
C ALA A 16 7.69 -21.45 -8.59
N PRO A 17 7.37 -22.14 -7.50
CA PRO A 17 7.24 -21.54 -6.17
C PRO A 17 8.47 -20.75 -5.72
N GLU A 18 9.61 -21.07 -6.31
CA GLU A 18 10.93 -20.50 -6.01
C GLU A 18 11.23 -19.25 -6.84
N ALA A 19 10.49 -18.99 -7.94
CA ALA A 19 10.74 -17.83 -8.77
C ALA A 19 10.19 -16.54 -8.13
N ILE A 20 10.94 -15.45 -8.25
CA ILE A 20 10.49 -14.12 -7.85
C ILE A 20 9.86 -13.46 -9.07
N ILE A 21 8.58 -13.18 -9.00
CA ILE A 21 7.83 -12.59 -10.11
C ILE A 21 7.68 -11.08 -9.87
N ILE A 22 7.98 -10.31 -10.90
CA ILE A 22 7.88 -8.84 -10.84
C ILE A 22 6.92 -8.37 -11.92
N LYS A 23 5.91 -7.65 -11.49
CA LYS A 23 4.88 -7.13 -12.36
C LYS A 23 4.78 -5.62 -12.26
N LYS A 24 4.89 -4.97 -13.40
CA LYS A 24 4.65 -3.54 -13.52
C LYS A 24 3.27 -3.31 -14.10
N THR A 25 2.48 -2.54 -13.40
CA THR A 25 1.19 -2.08 -13.89
C THR A 25 1.34 -0.64 -14.31
N GLY A 26 1.10 -0.37 -15.59
CA GLY A 26 1.04 0.99 -16.09
C GLY A 26 -0.16 1.75 -15.48
N TRP A 27 -0.34 3.00 -15.87
CA TRP A 27 -1.44 3.84 -15.41
C TRP A 27 -2.78 3.26 -15.85
N LYS A 28 -3.43 2.47 -14.98
CA LYS A 28 -4.71 1.79 -15.25
C LYS A 28 -5.53 1.55 -13.99
N GLU A 29 -6.79 1.19 -14.18
CA GLU A 29 -7.67 0.76 -13.09
C GLU A 29 -7.31 -0.65 -12.63
N ILE A 30 -7.39 -0.87 -11.33
CA ILE A 30 -7.22 -2.17 -10.67
C ILE A 30 -8.55 -2.56 -10.03
N ASN A 31 -8.98 -3.79 -10.28
CA ASN A 31 -10.14 -4.39 -9.65
C ASN A 31 -9.94 -5.91 -9.61
N LEU A 32 -9.28 -6.40 -8.57
CA LEU A 32 -9.03 -7.81 -8.31
C LEU A 32 -9.88 -8.23 -7.12
N HIS A 33 -10.88 -9.06 -7.39
CA HIS A 33 -11.73 -9.64 -6.35
C HIS A 33 -10.94 -10.51 -5.39
N GLN A 34 -11.57 -10.89 -4.30
CA GLN A 34 -11.00 -11.70 -3.23
C GLN A 34 -10.25 -12.93 -3.77
N HIS A 35 -8.99 -13.05 -3.40
CA HIS A 35 -8.08 -14.13 -3.79
C HIS A 35 -6.95 -14.27 -2.78
N SER A 36 -6.23 -15.38 -2.88
CA SER A 36 -5.00 -15.65 -2.13
C SER A 36 -4.00 -16.40 -3.02
N HIS A 37 -2.75 -16.42 -2.63
CA HIS A 37 -1.66 -17.14 -3.30
C HIS A 37 -0.59 -17.58 -2.30
N SER A 38 0.26 -18.52 -2.72
CA SER A 38 1.29 -19.13 -1.85
C SER A 38 2.55 -18.26 -1.66
N GLN A 39 2.67 -17.13 -2.34
CA GLN A 39 3.79 -16.22 -2.23
C GLN A 39 3.39 -14.98 -1.45
N HIS A 40 4.35 -14.34 -0.78
CA HIS A 40 4.16 -12.98 -0.27
C HIS A 40 3.99 -12.03 -1.44
N GLN A 41 3.09 -11.06 -1.30
CA GLN A 41 2.88 -10.01 -2.30
C GLN A 41 3.28 -8.66 -1.73
N ILE A 42 4.27 -8.05 -2.36
CA ILE A 42 4.76 -6.73 -1.99
C ILE A 42 4.36 -5.75 -3.09
N ILE A 43 3.58 -4.75 -2.75
CA ILE A 43 3.02 -3.78 -3.70
C ILE A 43 3.61 -2.42 -3.42
N TYR A 44 4.37 -1.90 -4.37
CA TYR A 44 4.86 -0.53 -4.34
C TYR A 44 3.97 0.37 -5.19
N THR A 45 3.30 1.33 -4.55
CA THR A 45 2.49 2.33 -5.23
C THR A 45 3.37 3.46 -5.77
N LEU A 46 3.55 3.48 -7.09
CA LEU A 46 4.35 4.50 -7.77
C LEU A 46 3.59 5.82 -7.90
N SER A 47 2.28 5.73 -8.21
CA SER A 47 1.41 6.89 -8.42
C SER A 47 -0.04 6.51 -8.19
N GLY A 48 -0.84 7.43 -7.66
CA GLY A 48 -2.23 7.19 -7.30
C GLY A 48 -2.40 6.55 -5.94
N THR A 49 -3.55 5.91 -5.73
CA THR A 49 -3.89 5.23 -4.47
C THR A 49 -4.49 3.87 -4.75
N LEU A 50 -3.92 2.84 -4.16
CA LEU A 50 -4.47 1.49 -4.17
C LEU A 50 -5.28 1.25 -2.91
N HIS A 51 -6.42 0.58 -3.03
CA HIS A 51 -7.21 0.09 -1.92
C HIS A 51 -6.99 -1.40 -1.76
N ILE A 52 -6.72 -1.83 -0.55
CA ILE A 52 -6.54 -3.24 -0.19
C ILE A 52 -7.55 -3.58 0.89
N GLN A 53 -8.31 -4.65 0.68
CA GLN A 53 -9.17 -5.22 1.70
C GLN A 53 -8.57 -6.53 2.18
N ILE A 54 -8.39 -6.64 3.49
CA ILE A 54 -7.97 -7.86 4.19
C ILE A 54 -9.09 -8.21 5.16
N GLU A 55 -9.69 -9.37 4.99
CA GLU A 55 -10.87 -9.77 5.77
C GLU A 55 -11.98 -8.70 5.72
N SER A 56 -12.37 -8.15 6.88
CA SER A 56 -13.35 -7.08 6.99
C SER A 56 -12.75 -5.67 7.04
N THR A 57 -11.43 -5.54 6.91
CA THR A 57 -10.71 -4.28 7.07
C THR A 57 -10.15 -3.79 5.75
N SER A 58 -10.42 -2.54 5.42
CA SER A 58 -9.94 -1.90 4.20
C SER A 58 -8.88 -0.85 4.52
N TYR A 59 -7.88 -0.77 3.64
CA TYR A 59 -6.77 0.18 3.73
C TYR A 59 -6.60 0.91 2.41
N PHE A 60 -6.12 2.14 2.44
CA PHE A 60 -5.65 2.82 1.25
C PHE A 60 -4.13 2.95 1.28
N ILE A 61 -3.50 2.64 0.16
CA ILE A 61 -2.04 2.64 0.00
C ILE A 61 -1.71 3.76 -0.98
N PRO A 62 -1.35 4.95 -0.49
CA PRO A 62 -1.01 6.08 -1.35
C PRO A 62 0.36 5.87 -2.01
N GLU A 63 0.70 6.74 -2.93
CA GLU A 63 2.04 6.73 -3.53
C GLU A 63 3.15 6.80 -2.47
N LYS A 64 4.30 6.24 -2.80
CA LYS A 64 5.48 6.13 -1.92
C LYS A 64 5.24 5.29 -0.66
N HIS A 65 4.28 4.35 -0.73
CA HIS A 65 4.09 3.32 0.29
C HIS A 65 4.23 1.94 -0.33
N VAL A 66 4.61 1.02 0.52
CA VAL A 66 4.69 -0.41 0.22
C VAL A 66 3.70 -1.14 1.09
N ALA A 67 2.79 -1.88 0.48
CA ALA A 67 1.97 -2.84 1.18
C ALA A 67 2.63 -4.22 1.11
N TRP A 68 2.65 -4.92 2.22
CA TRP A 68 3.10 -6.30 2.35
C TRP A 68 1.93 -7.19 2.72
N ILE A 69 1.55 -8.06 1.81
CA ILE A 69 0.50 -9.07 2.01
C ILE A 69 1.20 -10.42 2.20
N PRO A 70 1.07 -11.06 3.35
CA PRO A 70 1.65 -12.38 3.57
C PRO A 70 1.08 -13.45 2.64
N ALA A 71 1.86 -14.53 2.43
CA ALA A 71 1.38 -15.70 1.73
C ALA A 71 0.09 -16.25 2.36
N TYR A 72 -0.82 -16.77 1.53
CA TYR A 72 -2.11 -17.35 1.91
C TYR A 72 -3.13 -16.41 2.54
N VAL A 73 -2.83 -15.11 2.70
CA VAL A 73 -3.78 -14.13 3.20
C VAL A 73 -4.77 -13.76 2.09
N GLU A 74 -6.06 -13.94 2.37
CA GLU A 74 -7.12 -13.52 1.45
C GLU A 74 -7.21 -11.99 1.39
N HIS A 75 -7.23 -11.46 0.17
CA HIS A 75 -7.27 -10.03 -0.06
C HIS A 75 -7.98 -9.64 -1.36
N GLU A 76 -8.43 -8.39 -1.40
CA GLU A 76 -9.00 -7.74 -2.58
C GLU A 76 -8.22 -6.46 -2.88
N LEU A 77 -7.99 -6.17 -4.17
CA LEU A 77 -7.30 -4.96 -4.62
C LEU A 77 -8.21 -4.13 -5.53
N SER A 78 -8.34 -2.84 -5.24
CA SER A 78 -9.15 -1.93 -6.04
C SER A 78 -8.52 -0.55 -6.11
N SER A 79 -8.65 0.12 -7.25
CA SER A 79 -8.33 1.55 -7.38
C SER A 79 -9.57 2.45 -7.36
N ARG A 80 -10.74 1.88 -7.06
CA ARG A 80 -12.03 2.58 -7.00
C ARG A 80 -12.28 3.46 -8.24
N ASN A 81 -12.15 2.85 -9.43
CA ASN A 81 -12.33 3.52 -10.74
C ASN A 81 -11.36 4.68 -11.00
N ARG A 82 -10.22 4.70 -10.32
CA ARG A 82 -9.11 5.63 -10.59
C ARG A 82 -7.92 4.88 -11.16
N GLN A 83 -7.09 5.59 -11.89
CA GLN A 83 -5.86 5.01 -12.42
C GLN A 83 -4.76 5.00 -11.36
N VAL A 84 -4.01 3.91 -11.33
CA VAL A 84 -2.88 3.73 -10.41
C VAL A 84 -1.72 3.06 -11.16
N SER A 85 -0.50 3.39 -10.78
CA SER A 85 0.72 2.75 -11.28
C SER A 85 1.40 2.01 -10.13
N LEU A 86 1.69 0.73 -10.34
CA LEU A 86 2.21 -0.17 -9.31
C LEU A 86 3.40 -0.96 -9.82
N VAL A 87 4.30 -1.33 -8.91
CA VAL A 87 5.18 -2.49 -9.07
C VAL A 87 4.82 -3.52 -8.02
N VAL A 88 4.53 -4.73 -8.45
CA VAL A 88 4.16 -5.84 -7.59
C VAL A 88 5.22 -6.91 -7.65
N TYR A 89 5.66 -7.37 -6.49
CA TYR A 89 6.63 -8.44 -6.33
C TYR A 89 5.94 -9.62 -5.65
N TYR A 90 6.03 -10.79 -6.23
CA TYR A 90 5.60 -12.06 -5.64
C TYR A 90 6.85 -12.86 -5.30
N ILE A 91 6.99 -13.23 -4.04
CA ILE A 91 8.20 -13.87 -3.55
C ILE A 91 7.89 -14.93 -2.49
N GLY A 92 8.45 -16.10 -2.63
CA GLY A 92 8.51 -17.12 -1.59
C GLY A 92 9.58 -16.74 -0.56
N LEU A 93 9.21 -16.57 0.68
CA LEU A 93 10.13 -16.29 1.78
C LEU A 93 9.89 -17.35 2.86
N PRO A 94 10.45 -18.55 2.72
CA PRO A 94 10.39 -19.54 3.77
C PRO A 94 11.09 -18.98 5.02
N ASP A 95 10.60 -19.37 6.20
CA ASP A 95 11.19 -19.00 7.50
C ASP A 95 11.14 -17.49 7.83
N MET A 96 10.17 -16.76 7.27
CA MET A 96 9.92 -15.40 7.74
C MET A 96 9.47 -15.41 9.21
N ASP A 97 9.98 -14.46 9.97
CA ASP A 97 9.56 -14.23 11.34
C ASP A 97 8.10 -13.73 11.42
N ALA A 98 7.60 -13.58 12.64
CA ALA A 98 6.23 -13.13 12.89
C ALA A 98 5.93 -11.77 12.24
N ALA A 99 6.92 -10.89 12.05
CA ALA A 99 6.74 -9.57 11.44
C ALA A 99 6.43 -9.67 9.95
N GLY A 100 7.00 -10.64 9.24
CA GLY A 100 6.72 -10.88 7.82
C GLY A 100 5.43 -11.65 7.56
N ASN A 101 4.82 -12.24 8.60
CA ASN A 101 3.59 -13.03 8.50
C ASN A 101 2.32 -12.25 8.86
N VAL A 102 2.41 -10.93 9.00
CA VAL A 102 1.25 -10.04 9.17
C VAL A 102 1.18 -8.99 8.07
N PHE A 103 -0.04 -8.64 7.66
CA PHE A 103 -0.24 -7.54 6.74
C PHE A 103 0.38 -6.25 7.31
N SER A 104 1.18 -5.58 6.51
CA SER A 104 1.92 -4.40 6.93
C SER A 104 1.98 -3.35 5.84
N ILE A 105 2.09 -2.09 6.24
CA ILE A 105 2.30 -0.96 5.34
C ILE A 105 3.58 -0.25 5.79
N TYR A 106 4.48 -0.01 4.84
CA TYR A 106 5.76 0.63 5.08
C TYR A 106 5.84 1.96 4.33
N ALA A 107 6.30 3.00 5.03
CA ALA A 107 6.67 4.26 4.38
C ALA A 107 8.00 4.08 3.66
N MET A 108 8.11 4.73 2.49
CA MET A 108 9.33 4.70 1.70
C MET A 108 10.39 5.63 2.30
N ASN A 109 11.61 5.13 2.33
CA ASN A 109 12.83 5.93 2.43
C ASN A 109 13.69 5.72 1.17
N ALA A 110 14.76 6.47 1.03
CA ALA A 110 15.62 6.40 -0.15
C ALA A 110 16.21 5.00 -0.38
N VAL A 111 16.60 4.31 0.68
CA VAL A 111 17.17 2.95 0.58
C VAL A 111 16.15 1.97 0.05
N ILE A 112 14.93 1.97 0.61
CA ILE A 112 13.84 1.09 0.15
C ILE A 112 13.49 1.42 -1.31
N ALA A 113 13.35 2.72 -1.64
CA ALA A 113 12.95 3.16 -2.97
C ALA A 113 13.92 2.70 -4.06
N GLU A 114 15.22 2.94 -3.85
CA GLU A 114 16.23 2.60 -4.87
C GLU A 114 16.41 1.09 -5.03
N ASN A 115 16.32 0.32 -3.93
CA ASN A 115 16.38 -1.14 -4.02
C ASN A 115 15.16 -1.71 -4.74
N LEU A 116 13.95 -1.25 -4.44
CA LEU A 116 12.74 -1.68 -5.16
C LEU A 116 12.80 -1.32 -6.65
N LYS A 117 13.28 -0.13 -7.01
CA LYS A 117 13.48 0.26 -8.42
C LYS A 117 14.50 -0.66 -9.09
N TYR A 118 15.64 -0.91 -8.45
CA TYR A 118 16.68 -1.79 -8.99
C TYR A 118 16.14 -3.20 -9.21
N ILE A 119 15.55 -3.84 -8.20
CA ILE A 119 14.94 -5.16 -8.33
C ILE A 119 13.85 -5.14 -9.39
N GLY A 120 12.97 -4.13 -9.37
CA GLY A 120 11.93 -3.95 -10.36
C GLY A 120 12.44 -3.84 -11.80
N SER A 121 13.66 -3.33 -12.01
CA SER A 121 14.28 -3.25 -13.35
C SER A 121 14.74 -4.60 -13.90
N LYS A 122 14.85 -5.62 -13.04
CA LYS A 122 15.35 -6.96 -13.39
C LYS A 122 14.25 -7.96 -13.78
N GLY A 123 12.97 -7.55 -13.66
CA GLY A 123 11.84 -8.39 -14.03
C GLY A 123 11.74 -8.67 -15.55
N PRO A 124 10.77 -9.52 -15.94
CA PRO A 124 9.58 -9.90 -15.17
C PRO A 124 9.79 -11.02 -14.14
N GLU A 125 10.86 -11.76 -14.21
CA GLU A 125 11.15 -12.92 -13.36
C GLU A 125 12.62 -12.93 -12.95
N ILE A 126 12.92 -13.35 -11.73
CA ILE A 126 14.27 -13.59 -11.22
C ILE A 126 14.32 -15.03 -10.73
N ARG A 127 15.23 -15.83 -11.32
CA ARG A 127 15.44 -17.22 -10.97
C ARG A 127 16.85 -17.42 -10.41
N TYR A 128 16.96 -18.33 -9.44
CA TYR A 128 18.26 -18.63 -8.83
C TYR A 128 19.26 -19.15 -9.85
N GLU A 129 18.82 -20.03 -10.75
CA GLU A 129 19.67 -20.68 -11.77
C GLU A 129 20.26 -19.67 -12.76
N GLU A 130 19.54 -18.58 -13.05
CA GLU A 130 19.97 -17.56 -14.01
C GLU A 130 20.88 -16.51 -13.37
N SER A 131 20.59 -16.14 -12.11
CA SER A 131 21.35 -15.12 -11.40
C SER A 131 21.31 -15.34 -9.89
N PRO A 132 22.15 -16.23 -9.34
CA PRO A 132 22.14 -16.53 -7.89
C PRO A 132 22.34 -15.29 -7.03
N ALA A 133 23.31 -14.45 -7.36
CA ALA A 133 23.61 -13.23 -6.58
C ALA A 133 22.44 -12.23 -6.55
N LEU A 134 21.72 -12.05 -7.66
CA LEU A 134 20.56 -11.18 -7.72
C LEU A 134 19.38 -11.78 -6.95
N TYR A 135 19.21 -13.09 -7.04
CA TYR A 135 18.17 -13.80 -6.29
C TYR A 135 18.39 -13.68 -4.79
N ASP A 136 19.60 -13.99 -4.30
CA ASP A 136 19.98 -13.91 -2.90
C ASP A 136 19.88 -12.47 -2.35
N PHE A 137 20.34 -11.51 -3.14
CA PHE A 137 20.15 -10.08 -2.82
C PHE A 137 18.68 -9.72 -2.65
N THR A 138 17.82 -10.16 -3.58
CA THR A 138 16.39 -9.86 -3.54
C THR A 138 15.71 -10.51 -2.35
N GLN A 139 16.03 -11.77 -2.06
CA GLN A 139 15.57 -12.48 -0.86
C GLN A 139 15.97 -11.75 0.43
N SER A 140 17.25 -11.38 0.53
CA SER A 140 17.79 -10.69 1.71
C SER A 140 17.17 -9.32 1.89
N PHE A 141 17.00 -8.56 0.81
CA PHE A 141 16.37 -7.25 0.85
C PHE A 141 14.94 -7.32 1.41
N PHE A 142 14.10 -8.23 0.89
CA PHE A 142 12.73 -8.36 1.38
C PHE A 142 12.66 -8.87 2.83
N ARG A 143 13.57 -9.73 3.27
CA ARG A 143 13.67 -10.14 4.69
C ARG A 143 14.00 -8.96 5.62
N LEU A 144 14.80 -8.02 5.15
CA LEU A 144 15.20 -6.83 5.92
C LEU A 144 14.17 -5.69 5.85
N LEU A 145 13.28 -5.68 4.85
CA LEU A 145 12.33 -4.59 4.64
C LEU A 145 11.53 -4.19 5.91
N PRO A 146 11.02 -5.13 6.73
CA PRO A 146 10.33 -4.78 7.97
C PRO A 146 11.16 -3.95 8.95
N SER A 147 12.47 -4.19 9.01
CA SER A 147 13.38 -3.46 9.90
C SER A 147 13.83 -2.10 9.34
N MET A 148 13.70 -1.89 8.03
CA MET A 148 14.08 -0.63 7.35
C MET A 148 13.03 0.47 7.51
N SER A 149 11.80 0.14 7.89
CA SER A 149 10.71 1.09 8.09
C SER A 149 9.97 0.83 9.41
N PRO A 150 10.40 1.44 10.51
CA PRO A 150 9.92 1.12 11.86
C PRO A 150 8.48 1.58 12.17
N SER A 151 7.79 2.22 11.25
CA SER A 151 6.48 2.88 11.51
C SER A 151 5.24 2.09 11.05
N SER A 152 5.36 0.80 10.74
CA SER A 152 4.26 0.01 10.17
C SER A 152 2.97 0.01 11.00
N GLY A 153 3.05 -0.10 12.32
CA GLY A 153 1.88 -0.14 13.20
C GLY A 153 1.10 1.19 13.26
N ILE A 154 1.78 2.32 13.11
CA ILE A 154 1.13 3.64 13.03
C ILE A 154 0.46 3.80 11.67
N LEU A 155 1.12 3.39 10.59
CA LEU A 155 0.59 3.47 9.24
C LEU A 155 -0.68 2.64 9.06
N LEU A 156 -0.74 1.44 9.62
CA LEU A 156 -1.95 0.61 9.59
C LEU A 156 -3.16 1.32 10.19
N LYS A 157 -2.98 2.06 11.29
CA LYS A 157 -4.07 2.80 11.95
C LYS A 157 -4.50 4.05 11.17
N THR A 158 -3.56 4.71 10.49
CA THR A 158 -3.81 5.98 9.81
C THR A 158 -4.25 5.82 8.36
N LEU A 159 -3.95 4.68 7.75
CA LEU A 159 -4.35 4.36 6.38
C LEU A 159 -5.57 3.42 6.32
N LEU A 160 -6.19 3.15 7.47
CA LEU A 160 -7.41 2.36 7.59
C LEU A 160 -8.60 3.11 6.99
N ILE A 161 -9.39 2.39 6.20
CA ILE A 161 -10.66 2.88 5.68
C ILE A 161 -11.77 2.33 6.57
N PRO A 162 -12.60 3.19 7.16
CA PRO A 162 -13.73 2.73 7.95
C PRO A 162 -14.70 1.89 7.12
N ASN A 163 -15.23 0.83 7.72
CA ASN A 163 -16.31 0.07 7.09
C ASN A 163 -17.63 0.86 7.01
N ASP A 164 -17.76 1.90 7.80
CA ASP A 164 -18.93 2.79 7.74
C ASP A 164 -18.81 3.73 6.52
N SER A 165 -19.59 3.46 5.50
CA SER A 165 -19.58 4.22 4.23
C SER A 165 -19.84 5.71 4.41
N ARG A 166 -20.51 6.12 5.48
CA ARG A 166 -20.75 7.52 5.82
C ARG A 166 -19.45 8.28 6.11
N LEU A 167 -18.43 7.58 6.61
CA LEU A 167 -17.11 8.16 6.88
C LEU A 167 -16.27 8.33 5.61
N HIS A 168 -16.60 7.65 4.51
CA HIS A 168 -15.85 7.81 3.25
C HIS A 168 -15.90 9.26 2.77
N ALA A 169 -17.09 9.86 2.71
CA ALA A 169 -17.26 11.26 2.31
C ALA A 169 -16.53 12.23 3.27
N VAL A 170 -16.51 11.91 4.58
CA VAL A 170 -15.79 12.70 5.59
C VAL A 170 -14.27 12.65 5.34
N LEU A 171 -13.72 11.47 5.07
CA LEU A 171 -12.29 11.30 4.81
C LEU A 171 -11.89 11.97 3.48
N ASP A 172 -12.71 11.83 2.44
CA ASP A 172 -12.51 12.51 1.15
C ASP A 172 -12.50 14.03 1.33
N TYR A 173 -13.48 14.58 2.06
CA TYR A 173 -13.52 16.00 2.41
C TYR A 173 -12.25 16.44 3.16
N MET A 174 -11.82 15.67 4.16
CA MET A 174 -10.59 15.97 4.89
C MET A 174 -9.36 15.97 3.97
N MET A 175 -9.28 15.03 3.03
CA MET A 175 -8.17 14.93 2.07
C MET A 175 -8.12 16.12 1.10
N GLU A 176 -9.26 16.59 0.65
CA GLU A 176 -9.36 17.77 -0.24
C GLU A 176 -8.95 19.07 0.45
N HIS A 177 -9.25 19.20 1.74
CA HIS A 177 -9.04 20.41 2.54
C HIS A 177 -7.83 20.32 3.49
N LEU A 178 -6.87 19.40 3.24
CA LEU A 178 -5.68 19.21 4.11
C LEU A 178 -4.86 20.48 4.34
N HIS A 179 -4.87 21.42 3.39
CA HIS A 179 -4.14 22.67 3.43
C HIS A 179 -4.79 23.72 4.33
N GLU A 180 -6.04 23.50 4.75
CA GLU A 180 -6.80 24.40 5.58
C GLU A 180 -6.67 24.06 7.08
N ASN A 181 -6.97 25.02 7.96
CA ASN A 181 -7.05 24.74 9.40
C ASN A 181 -8.34 24.01 9.73
N LEU A 182 -8.39 22.71 9.43
CA LEU A 182 -9.55 21.88 9.69
C LEU A 182 -9.71 21.60 11.18
N ARG A 183 -10.94 21.83 11.67
CA ARG A 183 -11.40 21.41 12.99
C ARG A 183 -12.56 20.45 12.83
N ILE A 184 -12.74 19.55 13.77
CA ILE A 184 -13.79 18.52 13.71
C ILE A 184 -15.20 19.16 13.64
N GLU A 185 -15.40 20.32 14.24
CA GLU A 185 -16.67 21.06 14.21
C GLU A 185 -17.04 21.46 12.77
N ARG A 186 -16.06 21.96 12.02
CA ARG A 186 -16.24 22.34 10.62
C ARG A 186 -16.52 21.12 9.74
N VAL A 187 -15.70 20.09 9.87
CA VAL A 187 -15.86 18.85 9.09
C VAL A 187 -17.23 18.21 9.39
N ALA A 188 -17.64 18.15 10.65
CA ALA A 188 -18.93 17.63 11.03
C ALA A 188 -20.06 18.42 10.37
N LYS A 189 -20.01 19.76 10.45
CA LYS A 189 -21.01 20.65 9.85
C LYS A 189 -21.12 20.45 8.34
N ASP A 190 -19.99 20.48 7.64
CA ASP A 190 -19.94 20.44 6.19
C ASP A 190 -20.30 19.06 5.62
N CYS A 191 -20.07 17.99 6.40
CA CYS A 191 -20.46 16.62 6.05
C CYS A 191 -21.83 16.19 6.63
N GLY A 192 -22.59 17.09 7.26
CA GLY A 192 -23.94 16.79 7.75
C GLY A 192 -24.00 15.96 9.04
N PHE A 193 -22.96 16.03 9.89
CA PHE A 193 -22.89 15.33 11.17
C PHE A 193 -22.95 16.30 12.35
N SER A 194 -23.43 15.82 13.50
CA SER A 194 -23.09 16.46 14.78
C SER A 194 -21.65 16.05 15.17
N VAL A 195 -20.93 16.94 15.84
CA VAL A 195 -19.55 16.68 16.32
C VAL A 195 -19.49 15.39 17.14
N ARG A 196 -20.46 15.19 18.04
CA ARG A 196 -20.55 13.98 18.88
C ARG A 196 -20.70 12.71 18.04
N ASN A 197 -21.56 12.74 17.02
CA ASN A 197 -21.77 11.57 16.15
C ASN A 197 -20.53 11.28 15.31
N LEU A 198 -19.92 12.29 14.69
CA LEU A 198 -18.69 12.13 13.92
C LEU A 198 -17.55 11.58 14.79
N SER A 199 -17.31 12.15 15.97
CA SER A 199 -16.30 11.66 16.92
C SER A 199 -16.53 10.20 17.29
N ARG A 200 -17.77 9.81 17.57
CA ARG A 200 -18.12 8.43 17.91
C ARG A 200 -17.87 7.47 16.75
N LEU A 201 -18.22 7.85 15.53
CA LEU A 201 -18.01 7.03 14.32
C LEU A 201 -16.53 6.86 14.01
N LEU A 202 -15.75 7.94 14.07
CA LEU A 202 -14.30 7.88 13.87
C LEU A 202 -13.64 6.99 14.94
N HIS A 203 -14.01 7.19 16.21
CA HIS A 203 -13.46 6.37 17.31
C HIS A 203 -13.83 4.89 17.18
N ALA A 204 -15.07 4.57 16.80
CA ALA A 204 -15.51 3.20 16.55
C ALA A 204 -14.74 2.53 15.40
N SER A 205 -14.22 3.33 14.47
CA SER A 205 -13.37 2.89 13.36
C SER A 205 -11.87 2.94 13.67
N GLY A 206 -11.48 3.16 14.94
CA GLY A 206 -10.09 3.25 15.35
C GLY A 206 -9.36 4.53 14.91
N ILE A 207 -10.08 5.53 14.39
CA ILE A 207 -9.52 6.77 13.86
C ILE A 207 -9.66 7.89 14.90
N ARG A 208 -8.54 8.55 15.21
CA ARG A 208 -8.53 9.83 15.91
C ARG A 208 -8.38 10.95 14.90
N PHE A 209 -9.32 11.90 14.90
CA PHE A 209 -9.39 13.01 13.94
C PHE A 209 -8.06 13.75 13.76
N SER A 210 -7.47 14.20 14.86
CA SER A 210 -6.21 14.96 14.83
C SER A 210 -5.02 14.14 14.32
N ASP A 211 -4.93 12.88 14.75
CA ASP A 211 -3.82 11.99 14.36
C ASP A 211 -3.91 11.67 12.87
N TYR A 212 -5.10 11.36 12.38
CA TYR A 212 -5.36 11.13 10.96
C TYR A 212 -5.00 12.36 10.12
N LEU A 213 -5.53 13.54 10.51
CA LEU A 213 -5.29 14.79 9.79
C LEU A 213 -3.79 15.16 9.73
N ASN A 214 -3.10 15.07 10.87
CA ASN A 214 -1.67 15.39 10.95
C ASN A 214 -0.84 14.41 10.13
N HIS A 215 -1.17 13.12 10.18
CA HIS A 215 -0.48 12.12 9.38
C HIS A 215 -0.65 12.40 7.87
N GLN A 216 -1.87 12.66 7.40
CA GLN A 216 -2.12 12.98 6.00
C GLN A 216 -1.38 14.25 5.54
N ARG A 217 -1.26 15.27 6.40
CA ARG A 217 -0.48 16.48 6.14
C ARG A 217 1.01 16.18 6.00
N ILE A 218 1.58 15.40 6.93
CA ILE A 218 2.98 14.99 6.89
C ILE A 218 3.26 14.21 5.60
N MET A 219 2.39 13.29 5.23
CA MET A 219 2.51 12.51 4.01
C MET A 219 2.53 13.40 2.76
N ARG A 220 1.60 14.35 2.68
CA ARG A 220 1.53 15.28 1.55
C ARG A 220 2.74 16.21 1.49
N ALA A 221 3.19 16.73 2.63
CA ALA A 221 4.37 17.58 2.73
C ALA A 221 5.65 16.83 2.31
N SER A 222 5.83 15.60 2.78
CA SER A 222 6.98 14.76 2.41
C SER A 222 7.00 14.45 0.91
N SER A 223 5.83 14.21 0.31
CA SER A 223 5.70 14.02 -1.14
C SER A 223 6.11 15.27 -1.92
N PHE A 224 5.70 16.45 -1.45
CA PHE A 224 6.05 17.72 -2.08
C PHE A 224 7.55 18.02 -1.98
N LEU A 225 8.16 17.85 -0.81
CA LEU A 225 9.60 18.07 -0.59
C LEU A 225 10.46 17.17 -1.49
N LEU A 226 10.09 15.91 -1.66
CA LEU A 226 10.80 14.99 -2.55
C LEU A 226 10.66 15.37 -4.03
N MET A 227 9.51 15.92 -4.44
CA MET A 227 9.35 16.45 -5.81
C MET A 227 10.20 17.68 -6.05
N VAL A 228 10.30 18.58 -5.06
CA VAL A 228 11.16 19.77 -5.13
C VAL A 228 12.63 19.36 -5.20
N ALA A 229 13.08 18.48 -4.29
CA ALA A 229 14.47 17.98 -4.30
C ALA A 229 14.86 17.29 -5.62
N ALA A 230 13.95 16.52 -6.22
CA ALA A 230 14.20 15.89 -7.52
C ALA A 230 14.30 16.89 -8.70
N ARG A 231 13.78 18.11 -8.57
CA ARG A 231 13.91 19.19 -9.59
C ARG A 231 15.21 19.95 -9.47
N TYR A 232 15.79 20.05 -8.26
CA TYR A 232 17.05 20.77 -8.04
C TYR A 232 18.30 19.92 -8.29
N ASN A 233 18.16 18.61 -8.42
CA ASN A 233 19.27 17.68 -8.72
C ASN A 233 19.35 17.29 -10.21
N ARG A 234 18.76 18.08 -11.10
CA ARG A 234 18.94 18.06 -12.54
C ARG A 234 19.65 19.34 -12.98
#